data_2aa5aa9dd4f898e4062bf9f7fddd4775
#
_entry.id   2aa5aa9dd4f898e4062bf9f7fddd4775
#
_cell.length_a   1.000
_cell.length_b   1.000
_cell.length_c   1.000
_cell.angle_alpha   90.00
_cell.angle_beta   90.00
_cell.angle_gamma   90.00
#
_symmetry.space_group_name_H-M   'P 1'
#
loop_
_entity.id
_entity.type
_entity.pdbx_description
1 polymer ?
#
loop_
_entity_poly.entity_id
_entity_poly.type
_entity_poly.pdbx_seq_one_letter_code
_entity_poly.pdbx_strand_id
1 'polypeptide(L)'
;MTTNEKIAALRAAAKAAGANGVLIMTSDPHCSEYLPGYYNALPWFSGFIGENSTLVVTLSGSALWCDGRFYVQADKQLAGSEIECMHAGSAGVPTVAEYLENHFGAGDTLLLDGSCVPATIAKEYIDALAKKGASLKSQDVASPIWDATGERPALPDTPCELLTPAQTGATAADRIAMVRAELQKAGATALAVTGLDCVGWLLNLRARDLPCTPLAVAYALVTMDACTLFIAPGRLSDADAATLAESGVALRGYNELIDAVHALPAEEVFLVDEKATNYALYEALTAHKTVAGADPIFALKGIKNEVELKNIRECHIRDGIAVVRFQMDLEKALAEGKTLTEIDIDTMLQKRRAEMPGYFEDSFSTIAAYGTNAAMMHYHAEGDVNSVIEPRGFLLVDNGGQYDCGTTDITRTYPVGPLTDNERRYYTWVLQSHIDMARAVFLDYCTGFALDTFARGPVWAHKVNYRCGTGHGVGFISGVHEGPQSLRPNNPIIFKPGMTITDEPGIYETDEVGIRIENELECVDMGENQYGHWLGFAPLTLVPIATEPVLVDELSRDQINWLNDYHAHVYEMLSPRLHEDEKVWLKEKCAPIGR
;
A
#
# COMPACT_ATOMS: atom_id res chain seq x y z
N MET A 1 -13.61 13.26 24.92
CA MET A 1 -13.98 14.52 24.20
C MET A 1 -14.79 14.14 22.97
N THR A 2 -15.86 14.87 22.65
CA THR A 2 -16.58 14.75 21.37
C THR A 2 -15.75 15.36 20.24
N THR A 3 -16.06 15.02 18.97
CA THR A 3 -15.42 15.62 17.80
C THR A 3 -15.46 17.15 17.86
N ASN A 4 -16.60 17.75 18.14
CA ASN A 4 -16.75 19.20 18.20
C ASN A 4 -15.91 19.84 19.33
N GLU A 5 -15.76 19.17 20.48
CA GLU A 5 -14.86 19.62 21.55
C GLU A 5 -13.39 19.58 21.14
N LYS A 6 -12.97 18.56 20.37
CA LYS A 6 -11.60 18.44 19.85
C LYS A 6 -11.32 19.53 18.82
N ILE A 7 -12.27 19.81 17.91
CA ILE A 7 -12.16 20.91 16.95
C ILE A 7 -12.10 22.28 17.67
N ALA A 8 -12.90 22.47 18.70
CA ALA A 8 -12.84 23.70 19.51
C ALA A 8 -11.49 23.86 20.22
N ALA A 9 -10.88 22.77 20.69
CA ALA A 9 -9.54 22.77 21.28
C ALA A 9 -8.45 23.16 20.25
N LEU A 10 -8.52 22.65 19.01
CA LEU A 10 -7.62 23.06 17.93
C LEU A 10 -7.73 24.56 17.61
N ARG A 11 -8.95 25.12 17.54
CA ARG A 11 -9.15 26.56 17.37
C ARG A 11 -8.55 27.38 18.50
N ALA A 12 -8.75 26.92 19.74
CA ALA A 12 -8.18 27.60 20.91
C ALA A 12 -6.63 27.58 20.88
N ALA A 13 -6.04 26.45 20.49
CA ALA A 13 -4.58 26.31 20.35
C ALA A 13 -4.04 27.20 19.22
N ALA A 14 -4.70 27.23 18.05
CA ALA A 14 -4.34 28.12 16.95
C ALA A 14 -4.35 29.59 17.40
N LYS A 15 -5.43 30.02 18.06
CA LYS A 15 -5.56 31.39 18.57
C LYS A 15 -4.50 31.72 19.61
N ALA A 16 -4.18 30.81 20.52
CA ALA A 16 -3.13 30.97 21.52
C ALA A 16 -1.73 31.11 20.89
N ALA A 17 -1.50 30.45 19.77
CA ALA A 17 -0.27 30.54 18.96
C ALA A 17 -0.25 31.80 18.04
N GLY A 18 -1.30 32.61 18.04
CA GLY A 18 -1.43 33.78 17.16
C GLY A 18 -1.73 33.43 15.71
N ALA A 19 -2.35 32.29 15.47
CA ALA A 19 -2.66 31.78 14.14
C ALA A 19 -4.18 31.72 13.87
N ASN A 20 -4.55 31.55 12.60
CA ASN A 20 -5.92 31.62 12.10
C ASN A 20 -6.49 30.24 11.73
N GLY A 21 -5.65 29.20 11.73
CA GLY A 21 -6.10 27.83 11.49
C GLY A 21 -5.01 26.80 11.72
N VAL A 22 -5.45 25.54 11.71
CA VAL A 22 -4.61 24.32 11.83
C VAL A 22 -4.97 23.36 10.72
N LEU A 23 -3.95 22.70 10.16
CA LEU A 23 -4.10 21.62 9.20
C LEU A 23 -3.52 20.34 9.77
N ILE A 24 -4.25 19.24 9.63
CA ILE A 24 -3.82 17.87 10.00
C ILE A 24 -4.03 16.99 8.78
N MET A 25 -3.02 16.19 8.42
CA MET A 25 -3.10 15.20 7.36
C MET A 25 -3.05 13.78 7.93
N THR A 26 -3.57 12.82 7.18
CA THR A 26 -3.24 11.41 7.36
C THR A 26 -1.83 11.19 6.82
N SER A 27 -0.82 11.47 7.63
CA SER A 27 0.59 11.34 7.29
C SER A 27 1.44 11.26 8.56
N ASP A 28 2.65 10.74 8.42
CA ASP A 28 3.65 10.65 9.47
C ASP A 28 5.00 11.25 9.02
N PRO A 29 6.03 11.28 9.88
CA PRO A 29 7.34 11.82 9.51
C PRO A 29 8.06 11.08 8.38
N HIS A 30 7.56 9.91 8.01
CA HIS A 30 8.12 9.03 6.97
C HIS A 30 7.33 9.10 5.65
N CYS A 31 6.25 9.91 5.61
CA CYS A 31 5.30 9.96 4.50
C CYS A 31 4.72 8.59 4.16
N SER A 32 4.46 7.76 5.19
CA SER A 32 3.94 6.41 5.06
C SER A 32 2.49 6.40 4.59
N GLU A 33 2.08 5.35 3.88
CA GLU A 33 0.67 5.10 3.54
C GLU A 33 -0.08 4.58 4.77
N TYR A 34 0.48 3.59 5.46
CA TYR A 34 -0.04 3.06 6.73
C TYR A 34 0.75 3.68 7.89
N LEU A 35 0.03 4.22 8.88
CA LEU A 35 0.63 5.02 9.94
C LEU A 35 0.76 4.25 11.24
N PRO A 36 1.87 4.40 11.97
CA PRO A 36 1.89 4.04 13.38
C PRO A 36 0.80 4.82 14.13
N GLY A 37 0.09 4.17 15.04
CA GLY A 37 -1.00 4.78 15.81
C GLY A 37 -0.62 6.10 16.49
N TYR A 38 0.64 6.25 16.89
CA TYR A 38 1.20 7.47 17.48
C TYR A 38 1.05 8.73 16.59
N TYR A 39 1.13 8.56 15.26
CA TYR A 39 1.03 9.66 14.29
C TYR A 39 -0.36 9.80 13.68
N ASN A 40 -1.28 8.88 13.94
CA ASN A 40 -2.60 8.85 13.31
C ASN A 40 -3.59 9.81 14.00
N ALA A 41 -3.29 11.10 13.99
CA ALA A 41 -4.04 12.13 14.70
C ALA A 41 -5.39 12.46 14.07
N LEU A 42 -5.51 12.40 12.72
CA LEU A 42 -6.72 12.82 12.01
C LEU A 42 -7.97 12.06 12.46
N PRO A 43 -7.97 10.71 12.58
CA PRO A 43 -9.12 9.96 13.10
C PRO A 43 -9.50 10.36 14.52
N TRP A 44 -8.52 10.60 15.38
CA TRP A 44 -8.83 11.02 16.74
C TRP A 44 -9.55 12.38 16.78
N PHE A 45 -9.11 13.36 15.98
CA PHE A 45 -9.74 14.68 15.93
C PHE A 45 -11.09 14.69 15.23
N SER A 46 -11.23 13.98 14.10
CA SER A 46 -12.40 14.07 13.23
C SER A 46 -13.45 12.98 13.49
N GLY A 47 -13.04 11.81 13.98
CA GLY A 47 -13.86 10.60 14.02
C GLY A 47 -13.92 9.86 12.67
N PHE A 48 -13.21 10.35 11.64
CA PHE A 48 -13.12 9.72 10.33
C PHE A 48 -11.85 8.86 10.22
N ILE A 49 -11.98 7.59 9.89
CA ILE A 49 -10.89 6.59 9.88
C ILE A 49 -10.36 6.25 8.48
N GLY A 50 -10.70 7.02 7.45
CA GLY A 50 -10.18 6.79 6.10
C GLY A 50 -8.76 7.32 5.91
N GLU A 51 -8.08 6.78 4.92
CA GLU A 51 -6.72 7.15 4.51
C GLU A 51 -6.71 8.42 3.62
N ASN A 52 -5.52 8.92 3.32
CA ASN A 52 -5.29 10.02 2.35
C ASN A 52 -6.22 11.24 2.55
N SER A 53 -6.38 11.67 3.78
CA SER A 53 -7.32 12.71 4.14
C SER A 53 -6.63 13.92 4.75
N THR A 54 -7.27 15.08 4.61
CA THR A 54 -6.78 16.35 5.15
C THR A 54 -7.91 17.06 5.87
N LEU A 55 -7.68 17.42 7.13
CA LEU A 55 -8.56 18.22 7.96
C LEU A 55 -8.00 19.65 8.05
N VAL A 56 -8.80 20.65 7.69
CA VAL A 56 -8.49 22.07 7.90
C VAL A 56 -9.49 22.64 8.91
N VAL A 57 -8.97 23.23 10.00
CA VAL A 57 -9.75 23.90 11.03
C VAL A 57 -9.38 25.37 11.03
N THR A 58 -10.31 26.23 10.61
CA THR A 58 -10.17 27.70 10.70
C THR A 58 -10.82 28.21 11.99
N LEU A 59 -10.69 29.50 12.28
CA LEU A 59 -11.36 30.10 13.45
C LEU A 59 -12.90 30.10 13.34
N SER A 60 -13.45 29.91 12.14
CA SER A 60 -14.90 30.00 11.87
C SER A 60 -15.54 28.75 11.27
N GLY A 61 -14.75 27.78 10.79
CA GLY A 61 -15.24 26.55 10.16
C GLY A 61 -14.23 25.43 10.20
N SER A 62 -14.65 24.24 9.79
CA SER A 62 -13.78 23.07 9.63
C SER A 62 -14.23 22.24 8.43
N ALA A 63 -13.29 21.71 7.67
CA ALA A 63 -13.56 20.89 6.50
C ALA A 63 -12.56 19.74 6.40
N LEU A 64 -13.03 18.58 5.93
CA LEU A 64 -12.23 17.38 5.74
C LEU A 64 -12.36 16.89 4.30
N TRP A 65 -11.24 16.75 3.62
CA TRP A 65 -11.15 16.16 2.29
C TRP A 65 -10.83 14.68 2.40
N CYS A 66 -11.61 13.85 1.69
CA CYS A 66 -11.33 12.43 1.49
C CYS A 66 -11.42 12.08 0.00
N ASP A 67 -10.76 11.02 -0.44
CA ASP A 67 -10.82 10.57 -1.83
C ASP A 67 -12.05 9.68 -2.11
N GLY A 68 -12.27 9.35 -3.40
CA GLY A 68 -13.46 8.66 -3.88
C GLY A 68 -13.71 7.27 -3.27
N ARG A 69 -12.71 6.65 -2.67
CA ARG A 69 -12.84 5.34 -1.99
C ARG A 69 -13.66 5.46 -0.71
N PHE A 70 -13.67 6.65 -0.08
CA PHE A 70 -14.19 6.88 1.26
C PHE A 70 -15.39 7.82 1.36
N TYR A 71 -15.96 8.33 0.26
CA TYR A 71 -17.05 9.32 0.32
C TYR A 71 -18.22 8.88 1.21
N VAL A 72 -18.73 7.67 0.98
CA VAL A 72 -19.89 7.15 1.74
C VAL A 72 -19.55 6.97 3.23
N GLN A 73 -18.35 6.52 3.53
CA GLN A 73 -17.86 6.33 4.89
C GLN A 73 -17.69 7.69 5.60
N ALA A 74 -17.10 8.67 4.93
CA ALA A 74 -16.90 10.01 5.48
C ALA A 74 -18.23 10.69 5.78
N ASP A 75 -19.22 10.63 4.87
CA ASP A 75 -20.54 11.19 5.08
C ASP A 75 -21.23 10.61 6.32
N LYS A 76 -21.06 9.30 6.57
CA LYS A 76 -21.62 8.63 7.75
C LYS A 76 -20.87 8.99 9.03
N GLN A 77 -19.54 8.97 9.02
CA GLN A 77 -18.72 9.16 10.21
C GLN A 77 -18.64 10.62 10.66
N LEU A 78 -18.72 11.58 9.74
CA LEU A 78 -18.77 13.01 10.05
C LEU A 78 -20.16 13.53 10.36
N ALA A 79 -21.21 12.72 10.16
CA ALA A 79 -22.59 13.12 10.42
C ALA A 79 -22.79 13.58 11.88
N GLY A 80 -23.38 14.77 12.07
CA GLY A 80 -23.61 15.37 13.40
C GLY A 80 -22.40 16.09 14.00
N SER A 81 -21.23 16.09 13.31
CA SER A 81 -20.12 16.97 13.63
C SER A 81 -20.24 18.32 12.93
N GLU A 82 -19.41 19.30 13.31
CA GLU A 82 -19.29 20.59 12.61
C GLU A 82 -18.36 20.54 11.39
N ILE A 83 -17.79 19.38 11.07
CA ILE A 83 -16.83 19.21 9.97
C ILE A 83 -17.58 19.03 8.66
N GLU A 84 -17.34 19.92 7.70
CA GLU A 84 -17.87 19.79 6.34
C GLU A 84 -17.11 18.69 5.59
N CYS A 85 -17.83 17.73 4.99
CA CYS A 85 -17.23 16.68 4.18
C CYS A 85 -16.98 17.17 2.76
N MET A 86 -15.73 17.16 2.32
CA MET A 86 -15.29 17.56 1.00
C MET A 86 -14.91 16.33 0.16
N HIS A 87 -15.72 15.97 -0.81
CA HIS A 87 -15.48 14.86 -1.74
C HIS A 87 -14.39 15.28 -2.76
N ALA A 88 -13.12 15.06 -2.45
CA ALA A 88 -11.99 15.48 -3.26
C ALA A 88 -12.08 14.99 -4.72
N GLY A 89 -11.90 15.88 -5.68
CA GLY A 89 -12.00 15.56 -7.12
C GLY A 89 -13.42 15.58 -7.69
N SER A 90 -14.46 15.81 -6.87
CA SER A 90 -15.82 16.00 -7.35
C SER A 90 -16.02 17.40 -7.94
N ALA A 91 -16.89 17.50 -8.94
CA ALA A 91 -17.17 18.78 -9.61
C ALA A 91 -17.72 19.82 -8.61
N GLY A 92 -17.08 20.98 -8.56
CA GLY A 92 -17.48 22.10 -7.68
C GLY A 92 -16.94 22.02 -6.25
N VAL A 93 -16.21 20.96 -5.88
CA VAL A 93 -15.51 20.85 -4.60
C VAL A 93 -14.10 21.46 -4.74
N PRO A 94 -13.75 22.47 -3.93
CA PRO A 94 -12.42 23.08 -4.00
C PRO A 94 -11.34 22.11 -3.51
N THR A 95 -10.14 22.21 -4.07
CA THR A 95 -8.96 21.58 -3.47
C THR A 95 -8.64 22.21 -2.12
N VAL A 96 -7.80 21.55 -1.31
CA VAL A 96 -7.32 22.13 -0.03
C VAL A 96 -6.63 23.48 -0.30
N ALA A 97 -5.77 23.57 -1.31
CA ALA A 97 -5.08 24.80 -1.67
C ALA A 97 -6.05 25.93 -2.06
N GLU A 98 -7.08 25.65 -2.88
CA GLU A 98 -8.12 26.63 -3.22
C GLU A 98 -8.95 27.04 -1.98
N TYR A 99 -9.23 26.12 -1.09
CA TYR A 99 -9.91 26.42 0.17
C TYR A 99 -9.07 27.37 1.04
N LEU A 100 -7.78 27.08 1.19
CA LEU A 100 -6.85 27.94 1.93
C LEU A 100 -6.78 29.36 1.31
N GLU A 101 -6.67 29.44 -0.02
CA GLU A 101 -6.66 30.72 -0.74
C GLU A 101 -7.96 31.53 -0.50
N ASN A 102 -9.10 30.88 -0.30
CA ASN A 102 -10.39 31.53 -0.10
C ASN A 102 -10.70 31.89 1.36
N HIS A 103 -10.06 31.24 2.35
CA HIS A 103 -10.37 31.41 3.77
C HIS A 103 -9.28 32.12 4.57
N PHE A 104 -8.09 32.36 3.98
CA PHE A 104 -7.00 33.08 4.62
C PHE A 104 -6.73 34.40 3.87
N GLY A 105 -6.48 35.47 4.63
CA GLY A 105 -6.19 36.80 4.12
C GLY A 105 -4.84 37.34 4.57
N ALA A 106 -4.54 38.58 4.23
CA ALA A 106 -3.27 39.23 4.54
C ALA A 106 -2.99 39.25 6.05
N GLY A 107 -1.86 38.70 6.46
CA GLY A 107 -1.43 38.59 7.84
C GLY A 107 -1.94 37.36 8.57
N ASP A 108 -2.80 36.54 7.96
CA ASP A 108 -3.24 35.28 8.55
C ASP A 108 -2.12 34.22 8.51
N THR A 109 -2.15 33.30 9.48
CA THR A 109 -1.20 32.20 9.58
C THR A 109 -1.93 30.87 9.74
N LEU A 110 -1.55 29.88 8.92
CA LEU A 110 -1.93 28.47 9.04
C LEU A 110 -0.83 27.72 9.79
N LEU A 111 -1.20 26.91 10.78
CA LEU A 111 -0.28 25.99 11.47
C LEU A 111 -0.43 24.57 10.92
N LEU A 112 0.68 23.86 10.85
CA LEU A 112 0.74 22.42 10.66
C LEU A 112 1.97 21.83 11.34
N ASP A 113 1.96 20.52 11.58
CA ASP A 113 3.18 19.82 11.96
C ASP A 113 3.98 19.51 10.68
N GLY A 114 5.06 20.28 10.46
CA GLY A 114 5.91 20.10 9.29
C GLY A 114 6.61 18.74 9.23
N SER A 115 6.70 18.02 10.34
CA SER A 115 7.23 16.65 10.35
C SER A 115 6.26 15.63 9.76
N CYS A 116 4.96 15.94 9.73
CA CYS A 116 3.90 15.05 9.25
C CYS A 116 3.26 15.54 7.93
N VAL A 117 3.94 16.39 7.17
CA VAL A 117 3.45 16.87 5.86
C VAL A 117 4.57 16.76 4.83
N PRO A 118 4.36 16.09 3.67
CA PRO A 118 5.34 16.06 2.59
C PRO A 118 5.73 17.46 2.10
N ALA A 119 6.99 17.67 1.75
CA ALA A 119 7.50 18.98 1.35
C ALA A 119 6.78 19.55 0.12
N THR A 120 6.42 18.71 -0.86
CA THR A 120 5.63 19.12 -2.04
C THR A 120 4.28 19.71 -1.65
N ILE A 121 3.58 19.09 -0.70
CA ILE A 121 2.26 19.53 -0.23
C ILE A 121 2.38 20.82 0.60
N ALA A 122 3.36 20.89 1.50
CA ALA A 122 3.60 22.11 2.27
C ALA A 122 3.92 23.31 1.35
N LYS A 123 4.73 23.10 0.30
CA LYS A 123 5.05 24.13 -0.71
C LYS A 123 3.81 24.59 -1.48
N GLU A 124 2.95 23.66 -1.90
CA GLU A 124 1.67 23.98 -2.55
C GLU A 124 0.81 24.90 -1.65
N TYR A 125 0.72 24.58 -0.36
CA TYR A 125 -0.06 25.38 0.58
C TYR A 125 0.59 26.74 0.88
N ILE A 126 1.92 26.80 0.95
CA ILE A 126 2.67 28.07 1.08
C ILE A 126 2.36 28.97 -0.12
N ASP A 127 2.41 28.45 -1.35
CA ASP A 127 2.15 29.19 -2.56
C ASP A 127 0.69 29.69 -2.62
N ALA A 128 -0.27 28.85 -2.21
CA ALA A 128 -1.68 29.25 -2.16
C ALA A 128 -1.92 30.37 -1.15
N LEU A 129 -1.38 30.26 0.06
CA LEU A 129 -1.50 31.27 1.12
C LEU A 129 -0.81 32.59 0.73
N ALA A 130 0.38 32.52 0.11
CA ALA A 130 1.14 33.69 -0.31
C ALA A 130 0.40 34.57 -1.31
N LYS A 131 -0.46 34.02 -2.18
CA LYS A 131 -1.32 34.77 -3.10
C LYS A 131 -2.25 35.77 -2.40
N LYS A 132 -2.59 35.50 -1.14
CA LYS A 132 -3.46 36.34 -0.28
C LYS A 132 -2.71 37.10 0.79
N GLY A 133 -1.38 36.98 0.83
CA GLY A 133 -0.54 37.61 1.86
C GLY A 133 -0.63 36.90 3.23
N ALA A 134 -1.10 35.65 3.23
CA ALA A 134 -1.09 34.77 4.40
C ALA A 134 0.20 33.93 4.41
N SER A 135 0.47 33.24 5.51
CA SER A 135 1.67 32.43 5.71
C SER A 135 1.35 31.07 6.32
N LEU A 136 2.27 30.11 6.12
CA LEU A 136 2.30 28.82 6.79
C LEU A 136 3.43 28.83 7.83
N LYS A 137 3.16 28.24 9.00
CA LYS A 137 4.17 28.03 10.03
C LYS A 137 4.18 26.56 10.46
N SER A 138 5.35 25.94 10.41
CA SER A 138 5.56 24.61 10.99
C SER A 138 5.55 24.71 12.52
N GLN A 139 4.46 24.26 13.12
CA GLN A 139 4.28 24.20 14.57
C GLN A 139 3.19 23.19 14.91
N ASP A 140 3.55 22.12 15.60
CA ASP A 140 2.59 21.15 16.11
C ASP A 140 1.82 21.74 17.30
N VAL A 141 0.50 21.84 17.15
CA VAL A 141 -0.44 22.21 18.22
C VAL A 141 -1.49 21.12 18.47
N ALA A 142 -1.49 20.08 17.65
CA ALA A 142 -2.43 18.97 17.73
C ALA A 142 -1.98 17.91 18.74
N SER A 143 -0.74 17.45 18.65
CA SER A 143 -0.19 16.44 19.56
C SER A 143 -0.31 16.79 21.03
N PRO A 144 0.00 18.02 21.50
CA PRO A 144 -0.18 18.37 22.91
C PRO A 144 -1.62 18.25 23.42
N ILE A 145 -2.62 18.49 22.54
CA ILE A 145 -4.04 18.33 22.90
C ILE A 145 -4.35 16.85 23.09
N TRP A 146 -3.88 16.01 22.19
CA TRP A 146 -4.11 14.56 22.25
C TRP A 146 -3.37 13.94 23.43
N ASP A 147 -2.09 14.29 23.63
CA ASP A 147 -1.27 13.82 24.78
C ASP A 147 -1.92 14.13 26.13
N ALA A 148 -2.54 15.31 26.27
CA ALA A 148 -3.20 15.72 27.50
C ALA A 148 -4.40 14.83 27.90
N THR A 149 -4.96 14.06 26.96
CA THR A 149 -6.06 13.12 27.26
C THR A 149 -5.56 11.75 27.72
N GLY A 150 -4.30 11.41 27.49
CA GLY A 150 -3.75 10.09 27.72
C GLY A 150 -4.24 9.01 26.75
N GLU A 151 -4.94 9.39 25.68
CA GLU A 151 -5.49 8.48 24.66
C GLU A 151 -4.53 8.25 23.48
N ARG A 152 -3.47 9.06 23.34
CA ARG A 152 -2.50 8.90 22.27
C ARG A 152 -1.69 7.62 22.48
N PRO A 153 -1.63 6.71 21.49
CA PRO A 153 -0.75 5.54 21.55
C PRO A 153 0.71 5.96 21.79
N ALA A 154 1.48 5.08 22.42
CA ALA A 154 2.92 5.30 22.52
C ALA A 154 3.60 5.19 21.15
N LEU A 155 4.76 5.85 20.99
CA LEU A 155 5.62 5.61 19.84
C LEU A 155 6.03 4.12 19.86
N PRO A 156 5.96 3.40 18.74
CA PRO A 156 6.31 1.98 18.69
C PRO A 156 7.75 1.73 19.16
N ASP A 157 7.91 0.69 19.96
CA ASP A 157 9.19 0.23 20.53
C ASP A 157 9.40 -1.28 20.38
N THR A 158 8.74 -1.90 19.38
CA THR A 158 8.84 -3.36 19.17
C THR A 158 10.28 -3.76 18.87
N PRO A 159 10.72 -4.98 19.27
CA PRO A 159 12.05 -5.47 18.92
C PRO A 159 12.26 -5.48 17.42
N CYS A 160 13.45 -5.08 16.99
CA CYS A 160 13.88 -5.16 15.60
C CYS A 160 14.69 -6.42 15.36
N GLU A 161 14.60 -6.92 14.13
CA GLU A 161 15.39 -8.05 13.64
C GLU A 161 16.03 -7.72 12.29
N LEU A 162 17.14 -8.35 11.96
CA LEU A 162 17.77 -8.26 10.67
C LEU A 162 17.46 -9.51 9.83
N LEU A 163 16.96 -9.30 8.61
CA LEU A 163 16.88 -10.37 7.63
C LEU A 163 18.29 -10.79 7.21
N THR A 164 18.47 -12.08 7.03
CA THR A 164 19.76 -12.66 6.64
C THR A 164 20.02 -12.52 5.14
N PRO A 165 21.28 -12.54 4.68
CA PRO A 165 21.59 -12.59 3.24
C PRO A 165 21.02 -13.83 2.53
N ALA A 166 20.72 -14.91 3.24
CA ALA A 166 20.03 -16.07 2.68
C ALA A 166 18.56 -15.76 2.31
N GLN A 167 17.94 -14.79 3.00
CA GLN A 167 16.60 -14.30 2.68
C GLN A 167 16.63 -13.19 1.62
N THR A 168 17.58 -12.26 1.72
CA THR A 168 17.57 -11.01 0.95
C THR A 168 18.56 -10.95 -0.21
N GLY A 169 19.49 -11.90 -0.31
CA GLY A 169 20.51 -11.94 -1.36
C GLY A 169 21.62 -10.89 -1.24
N ALA A 170 21.53 -9.98 -0.24
CA ALA A 170 22.51 -8.88 -0.09
C ALA A 170 22.68 -8.49 1.39
N THR A 171 23.87 -8.00 1.74
CA THR A 171 24.14 -7.40 3.04
C THR A 171 23.74 -5.91 3.05
N ALA A 172 23.67 -5.29 4.23
CA ALA A 172 23.51 -3.84 4.33
C ALA A 172 24.67 -3.09 3.64
N ALA A 173 25.90 -3.60 3.76
CA ALA A 173 27.06 -3.01 3.10
C ALA A 173 26.92 -2.99 1.56
N ASP A 174 26.43 -4.08 0.95
CA ASP A 174 26.17 -4.16 -0.49
C ASP A 174 25.14 -3.11 -0.92
N ARG A 175 24.04 -3.00 -0.19
CA ARG A 175 22.95 -2.05 -0.50
C ARG A 175 23.36 -0.59 -0.31
N ILE A 176 24.12 -0.29 0.75
CA ILE A 176 24.72 1.04 0.95
C ILE A 176 25.64 1.40 -0.23
N ALA A 177 26.45 0.45 -0.72
CA ALA A 177 27.31 0.68 -1.88
C ALA A 177 26.49 0.95 -3.15
N MET A 178 25.35 0.25 -3.36
CA MET A 178 24.44 0.53 -4.48
C MET A 178 23.87 1.95 -4.39
N VAL A 179 23.41 2.36 -3.22
CA VAL A 179 22.85 3.72 -3.01
C VAL A 179 23.92 4.79 -3.27
N ARG A 180 25.14 4.61 -2.77
CA ARG A 180 26.26 5.54 -3.03
C ARG A 180 26.57 5.67 -4.54
N ALA A 181 26.47 4.57 -5.28
CA ALA A 181 26.67 4.61 -6.73
C ALA A 181 25.59 5.46 -7.43
N GLU A 182 24.33 5.37 -7.00
CA GLU A 182 23.25 6.19 -7.54
C GLU A 182 23.39 7.67 -7.13
N LEU A 183 23.82 7.97 -5.90
CA LEU A 183 24.12 9.33 -5.46
C LEU A 183 25.20 9.97 -6.33
N GLN A 184 26.27 9.24 -6.64
CA GLN A 184 27.34 9.74 -7.54
C GLN A 184 26.80 10.05 -8.93
N LYS A 185 25.94 9.21 -9.51
CA LYS A 185 25.29 9.46 -10.81
C LYS A 185 24.41 10.72 -10.78
N ALA A 186 23.74 10.97 -9.65
CA ALA A 186 22.92 12.16 -9.45
C ALA A 186 23.75 13.43 -9.14
N GLY A 187 25.07 13.32 -8.92
CA GLY A 187 25.91 14.43 -8.48
C GLY A 187 25.66 14.83 -7.01
N ALA A 188 25.15 13.91 -6.21
CA ALA A 188 24.91 14.07 -4.78
C ALA A 188 25.94 13.29 -3.96
N THR A 189 26.11 13.67 -2.68
CA THR A 189 27.01 13.01 -1.73
C THR A 189 26.32 12.49 -0.49
N ALA A 190 25.05 12.89 -0.28
CA ALA A 190 24.27 12.50 0.90
C ALA A 190 22.80 12.24 0.55
N LEU A 191 22.17 11.36 1.33
CA LEU A 191 20.74 11.03 1.28
C LEU A 191 20.21 10.82 2.70
N ALA A 192 19.17 11.55 3.06
CA ALA A 192 18.35 11.24 4.23
C ALA A 192 17.23 10.31 3.79
N VAL A 193 17.30 9.05 4.23
CA VAL A 193 16.31 8.01 3.90
C VAL A 193 15.17 8.10 4.90
N THR A 194 13.99 8.47 4.43
CA THR A 194 12.79 8.68 5.25
C THR A 194 11.81 7.54 5.17
N GLY A 195 11.59 6.95 4.00
CA GLY A 195 10.64 5.85 3.83
C GLY A 195 11.01 4.65 4.70
N LEU A 196 10.07 4.15 5.50
CA LEU A 196 10.29 3.01 6.39
C LEU A 196 10.71 1.75 5.63
N ASP A 197 10.09 1.51 4.48
CA ASP A 197 10.42 0.44 3.54
C ASP A 197 11.80 0.61 2.91
N CYS A 198 12.20 1.86 2.63
CA CYS A 198 13.53 2.19 2.13
C CYS A 198 14.61 1.91 3.19
N VAL A 199 14.37 2.31 4.46
CA VAL A 199 15.27 1.97 5.58
C VAL A 199 15.32 0.46 5.79
N GLY A 200 14.14 -0.19 5.78
CA GLY A 200 13.99 -1.63 5.91
C GLY A 200 14.74 -2.41 4.84
N TRP A 201 14.68 -1.96 3.58
CA TRP A 201 15.45 -2.55 2.48
C TRP A 201 16.93 -2.27 2.62
N LEU A 202 17.33 -1.02 2.83
CA LEU A 202 18.74 -0.59 2.91
C LEU A 202 19.53 -1.39 3.94
N LEU A 203 18.95 -1.61 5.11
CA LEU A 203 19.62 -2.20 6.27
C LEU A 203 19.16 -3.63 6.61
N ASN A 204 18.32 -4.24 5.77
CA ASN A 204 17.67 -5.53 6.07
C ASN A 204 16.86 -5.52 7.38
N LEU A 205 16.40 -4.36 7.83
CA LEU A 205 15.77 -4.15 9.13
C LEU A 205 14.27 -4.42 9.07
N ARG A 206 13.75 -5.18 10.03
CA ARG A 206 12.32 -5.42 10.21
C ARG A 206 11.92 -5.20 11.67
N ALA A 207 10.66 -4.81 11.87
CA ALA A 207 10.01 -4.70 13.18
C ALA A 207 8.48 -4.76 12.97
N ARG A 208 7.71 -4.78 14.05
CA ARG A 208 6.24 -4.80 13.98
C ARG A 208 5.66 -3.52 14.55
N ASP A 209 6.11 -2.39 14.01
CA ASP A 209 5.69 -1.06 14.48
C ASP A 209 4.35 -0.61 13.86
N LEU A 210 4.02 -1.19 12.71
CA LEU A 210 2.77 -0.93 11.99
C LEU A 210 1.98 -2.24 11.87
N PRO A 211 0.65 -2.19 11.95
CA PRO A 211 -0.16 -3.37 11.65
C PRO A 211 0.10 -3.86 10.22
N CYS A 212 0.15 -5.16 10.04
CA CYS A 212 0.28 -5.83 8.74
C CYS A 212 1.54 -5.45 7.92
N THR A 213 2.39 -4.59 8.44
CA THR A 213 3.55 -4.05 7.71
C THR A 213 4.80 -4.17 8.58
N PRO A 214 5.68 -5.15 8.30
CA PRO A 214 6.79 -5.50 9.20
C PRO A 214 7.97 -4.52 9.08
N LEU A 215 7.74 -3.24 9.32
CA LEU A 215 8.72 -2.15 9.21
C LEU A 215 8.99 -1.49 10.56
N ALA A 216 10.21 -0.99 10.71
CA ALA A 216 10.65 -0.25 11.88
C ALA A 216 10.48 1.25 11.69
N VAL A 217 9.95 1.96 12.69
CA VAL A 217 9.99 3.42 12.74
C VAL A 217 11.44 3.85 12.96
N ALA A 218 12.09 4.26 11.88
CA ALA A 218 13.51 4.60 11.84
C ALA A 218 13.84 5.47 10.63
N TYR A 219 14.96 6.17 10.69
CA TYR A 219 15.57 6.88 9.55
C TYR A 219 16.97 6.33 9.28
N ALA A 220 17.48 6.57 8.09
CA ALA A 220 18.90 6.40 7.82
C ALA A 220 19.49 7.67 7.16
N LEU A 221 20.76 7.93 7.42
CA LEU A 221 21.53 8.98 6.77
C LEU A 221 22.74 8.34 6.10
N VAL A 222 22.78 8.39 4.78
CA VAL A 222 23.87 7.85 3.97
C VAL A 222 24.69 9.00 3.44
N THR A 223 26.01 8.96 3.68
CA THR A 223 27.00 9.81 3.01
C THR A 223 27.99 8.91 2.25
N MET A 224 28.91 9.50 1.50
CA MET A 224 29.91 8.72 0.77
C MET A 224 30.80 7.89 1.70
N ASP A 225 31.01 8.34 2.94
CA ASP A 225 31.94 7.69 3.88
C ASP A 225 31.23 7.02 5.07
N ALA A 226 29.99 7.40 5.39
CA ALA A 226 29.27 6.93 6.58
C ALA A 226 27.85 6.48 6.25
N CYS A 227 27.28 5.65 7.12
CA CYS A 227 25.86 5.35 7.18
C CYS A 227 25.43 5.34 8.66
N THR A 228 24.33 6.01 8.98
CA THR A 228 23.81 6.08 10.36
C THR A 228 22.34 5.68 10.36
N LEU A 229 21.99 4.74 11.22
CA LEU A 229 20.60 4.37 11.53
C LEU A 229 20.13 5.18 12.75
N PHE A 230 19.00 5.87 12.61
CA PHE A 230 18.33 6.60 13.70
C PHE A 230 17.11 5.82 14.16
N ILE A 231 17.19 5.26 15.36
CA ILE A 231 16.17 4.37 15.92
C ILE A 231 16.06 4.56 17.43
N ALA A 232 14.92 4.24 18.02
CA ALA A 232 14.77 4.28 19.47
C ALA A 232 15.76 3.29 20.14
N PRO A 233 16.40 3.67 21.25
CA PRO A 233 17.40 2.82 21.92
C PRO A 233 16.82 1.48 22.40
N GLY A 234 17.67 0.43 22.39
CA GLY A 234 17.32 -0.87 22.97
C GLY A 234 16.45 -1.78 22.10
N ARG A 235 16.16 -1.38 20.86
CA ARG A 235 15.33 -2.18 19.96
C ARG A 235 16.08 -3.27 19.19
N LEU A 236 17.38 -3.12 19.02
CA LEU A 236 18.25 -4.11 18.37
C LEU A 236 18.90 -5.01 19.42
N SER A 237 19.05 -6.30 19.12
CA SER A 237 19.90 -7.19 19.88
C SER A 237 21.38 -6.79 19.75
N ASP A 238 22.23 -7.19 20.70
CA ASP A 238 23.67 -6.95 20.61
C ASP A 238 24.28 -7.57 19.33
N ALA A 239 23.76 -8.73 18.91
CA ALA A 239 24.18 -9.42 17.70
C ALA A 239 23.82 -8.64 16.43
N ASP A 240 22.59 -8.13 16.34
CA ASP A 240 22.14 -7.32 15.19
C ASP A 240 22.88 -5.98 15.12
N ALA A 241 23.09 -5.34 16.28
CA ALA A 241 23.88 -4.11 16.36
C ALA A 241 25.33 -4.35 15.91
N ALA A 242 25.94 -5.48 16.25
CA ALA A 242 27.26 -5.85 15.79
C ALA A 242 27.30 -6.10 14.27
N THR A 243 26.28 -6.79 13.73
CA THR A 243 26.16 -7.04 12.28
C THR A 243 26.02 -5.73 11.49
N LEU A 244 25.25 -4.76 12.00
CA LEU A 244 25.17 -3.43 11.38
C LEU A 244 26.50 -2.68 11.47
N ALA A 245 27.19 -2.75 12.61
CA ALA A 245 28.51 -2.13 12.79
C ALA A 245 29.57 -2.73 11.83
N GLU A 246 29.56 -4.05 11.61
CA GLU A 246 30.41 -4.71 10.59
C GLU A 246 30.11 -4.23 9.17
N SER A 247 28.86 -3.85 8.90
CA SER A 247 28.44 -3.21 7.63
C SER A 247 28.75 -1.71 7.56
N GLY A 248 29.41 -1.14 8.57
CA GLY A 248 29.75 0.27 8.64
C GLY A 248 28.61 1.20 9.03
N VAL A 249 27.59 0.68 9.70
CA VAL A 249 26.41 1.45 10.16
C VAL A 249 26.57 1.85 11.61
N ALA A 250 26.50 3.15 11.90
CA ALA A 250 26.44 3.71 13.24
C ALA A 250 24.99 3.81 13.73
N LEU A 251 24.78 3.77 15.05
CA LEU A 251 23.46 3.90 15.67
C LEU A 251 23.32 5.23 16.39
N ARG A 252 22.19 5.92 16.23
CA ARG A 252 21.82 7.13 16.98
C ARG A 252 20.34 7.08 17.37
N GLY A 253 19.96 7.97 18.32
CA GLY A 253 18.56 8.10 18.74
C GLY A 253 17.65 8.60 17.60
N TYR A 254 16.42 8.10 17.55
CA TYR A 254 15.44 8.39 16.48
C TYR A 254 15.27 9.89 16.19
N ASN A 255 15.19 10.73 17.23
CA ASN A 255 14.97 12.16 17.10
C ASN A 255 16.23 12.98 16.74
N GLU A 256 17.38 12.34 16.52
CA GLU A 256 18.65 13.02 16.30
C GLU A 256 18.98 13.28 14.81
N LEU A 257 18.07 12.91 13.87
CA LEU A 257 18.33 13.02 12.43
C LEU A 257 18.61 14.47 12.00
N ILE A 258 17.75 15.42 12.39
CA ILE A 258 17.89 16.83 11.99
C ILE A 258 19.18 17.43 12.53
N ASP A 259 19.53 17.14 13.79
CA ASP A 259 20.80 17.57 14.38
C ASP A 259 21.99 16.95 13.65
N ALA A 260 21.89 15.69 13.23
CA ALA A 260 22.93 15.04 12.44
C ALA A 260 23.09 15.69 11.06
N VAL A 261 22.00 16.04 10.38
CA VAL A 261 22.01 16.78 9.12
C VAL A 261 22.74 18.12 9.30
N HIS A 262 22.36 18.89 10.30
CA HIS A 262 23.00 20.21 10.57
C HIS A 262 24.50 20.09 10.94
N ALA A 263 24.93 18.95 11.49
CA ALA A 263 26.30 18.71 11.87
C ALA A 263 27.21 18.29 10.70
N LEU A 264 26.62 17.97 9.54
CA LEU A 264 27.41 17.60 8.36
C LEU A 264 28.17 18.80 7.78
N PRO A 265 29.29 18.55 7.08
CA PRO A 265 30.01 19.60 6.37
C PRO A 265 29.13 20.34 5.36
N ALA A 266 29.33 21.66 5.21
CA ALA A 266 28.54 22.51 4.33
C ALA A 266 28.71 22.20 2.82
N GLU A 267 29.75 21.48 2.47
CA GLU A 267 30.03 20.98 1.11
C GLU A 267 29.22 19.77 0.72
N GLU A 268 28.54 19.09 1.66
CA GLU A 268 27.66 17.98 1.33
C GLU A 268 26.51 18.43 0.41
N VAL A 269 26.19 17.56 -0.56
CA VAL A 269 25.13 17.77 -1.54
C VAL A 269 24.07 16.69 -1.34
N PHE A 270 22.90 17.09 -0.86
CA PHE A 270 21.81 16.16 -0.64
C PHE A 270 21.00 15.89 -1.90
N LEU A 271 20.74 14.61 -2.21
CA LEU A 271 19.65 14.23 -3.09
C LEU A 271 18.34 14.31 -2.29
N VAL A 272 17.37 15.06 -2.82
CA VAL A 272 16.09 15.30 -2.10
C VAL A 272 14.91 14.91 -2.96
N ASP A 273 14.16 13.93 -2.50
CA ASP A 273 12.83 13.60 -3.01
C ASP A 273 11.78 14.36 -2.19
N GLU A 274 11.30 15.47 -2.73
CA GLU A 274 10.34 16.34 -2.03
C GLU A 274 8.99 15.66 -1.76
N LYS A 275 8.66 14.57 -2.46
CA LYS A 275 7.42 13.80 -2.23
C LYS A 275 7.55 12.85 -1.05
N ALA A 276 8.74 12.31 -0.84
CA ALA A 276 9.05 11.34 0.21
C ALA A 276 9.70 11.99 1.44
N THR A 277 10.00 13.29 1.40
CA THR A 277 10.64 14.02 2.51
C THR A 277 9.61 14.92 3.19
N ASN A 278 9.48 14.82 4.51
CA ASN A 278 8.63 15.74 5.27
C ASN A 278 9.19 17.17 5.29
N TYR A 279 8.31 18.16 5.48
CA TYR A 279 8.67 19.56 5.33
C TYR A 279 9.71 20.04 6.35
N ALA A 280 9.65 19.58 7.60
CA ALA A 280 10.63 19.97 8.62
C ALA A 280 12.06 19.46 8.28
N LEU A 281 12.16 18.23 7.81
CA LEU A 281 13.44 17.70 7.34
C LEU A 281 13.90 18.40 6.05
N TYR A 282 12.97 18.68 5.12
CA TYR A 282 13.26 19.43 3.89
C TYR A 282 13.91 20.80 4.22
N GLU A 283 13.37 21.54 5.18
CA GLU A 283 13.97 22.82 5.61
C GLU A 283 15.41 22.62 6.13
N ALA A 284 15.66 21.58 6.92
CA ALA A 284 17.01 21.26 7.39
C ALA A 284 17.96 20.90 6.24
N LEU A 285 17.52 20.09 5.27
CA LEU A 285 18.32 19.68 4.11
C LEU A 285 18.67 20.87 3.21
N THR A 286 17.77 21.85 3.05
CA THR A 286 18.00 23.04 2.22
C THR A 286 19.01 24.02 2.81
N ALA A 287 19.46 23.84 4.05
CA ALA A 287 20.61 24.53 4.60
C ALA A 287 21.94 24.10 3.91
N HIS A 288 21.94 22.95 3.25
CA HIS A 288 23.02 22.45 2.40
C HIS A 288 22.71 22.66 0.91
N LYS A 289 23.64 22.27 0.04
CA LYS A 289 23.35 22.17 -1.38
C LYS A 289 22.44 20.98 -1.64
N THR A 290 21.45 21.13 -2.52
CA THR A 290 20.50 20.07 -2.86
C THR A 290 20.44 19.81 -4.35
N VAL A 291 20.19 18.56 -4.73
CA VAL A 291 19.78 18.11 -6.05
C VAL A 291 18.41 17.50 -5.91
N ALA A 292 17.44 18.00 -6.66
CA ALA A 292 16.09 17.43 -6.66
C ALA A 292 16.07 16.13 -7.48
N GLY A 293 15.49 15.08 -6.94
CA GLY A 293 15.35 13.79 -7.60
C GLY A 293 14.65 12.77 -6.72
N ALA A 294 14.15 11.69 -7.31
CA ALA A 294 13.54 10.60 -6.56
C ALA A 294 14.60 9.88 -5.70
N ASP A 295 14.18 9.39 -4.54
CA ASP A 295 15.01 8.49 -3.74
C ASP A 295 15.33 7.23 -4.57
N PRO A 296 16.64 6.95 -4.84
CA PRO A 296 17.03 5.83 -5.68
C PRO A 296 16.66 4.46 -5.09
N ILE A 297 16.41 4.38 -3.79
CA ILE A 297 16.07 3.13 -3.13
C ILE A 297 14.72 2.60 -3.66
N PHE A 298 13.77 3.46 -4.00
CA PHE A 298 12.50 3.01 -4.61
C PHE A 298 12.73 2.21 -5.90
N ALA A 299 13.63 2.67 -6.77
CA ALA A 299 13.96 1.96 -8.00
C ALA A 299 14.77 0.68 -7.73
N LEU A 300 15.69 0.71 -6.76
CA LEU A 300 16.56 -0.42 -6.42
C LEU A 300 15.77 -1.57 -5.80
N LYS A 301 14.89 -1.30 -4.82
CA LYS A 301 14.08 -2.32 -4.15
C LYS A 301 12.92 -2.85 -5.00
N GLY A 302 12.44 -2.06 -5.95
CA GLY A 302 11.41 -2.46 -6.89
C GLY A 302 11.83 -3.62 -7.79
N ILE A 303 13.13 -3.81 -8.04
CA ILE A 303 13.69 -4.92 -8.81
C ILE A 303 14.23 -5.96 -7.85
N LYS A 304 13.48 -7.06 -7.66
CA LYS A 304 13.87 -8.16 -6.78
C LYS A 304 15.04 -8.93 -7.38
N ASN A 305 16.03 -9.28 -6.56
CA ASN A 305 17.11 -10.16 -6.97
C ASN A 305 16.68 -11.63 -6.99
N GLU A 306 17.51 -12.51 -7.55
CA GLU A 306 17.20 -13.94 -7.70
C GLU A 306 16.92 -14.68 -6.38
N VAL A 307 17.53 -14.24 -5.27
CA VAL A 307 17.27 -14.83 -3.95
C VAL A 307 15.90 -14.40 -3.43
N GLU A 308 15.57 -13.11 -3.52
CA GLU A 308 14.26 -12.58 -3.17
C GLU A 308 13.17 -13.22 -4.03
N LEU A 309 13.34 -13.31 -5.36
CA LEU A 309 12.38 -13.96 -6.26
C LEU A 309 12.16 -15.44 -5.93
N LYS A 310 13.24 -16.18 -5.63
CA LYS A 310 13.13 -17.57 -5.20
C LYS A 310 12.30 -17.69 -3.92
N ASN A 311 12.51 -16.82 -2.97
CA ASN A 311 11.79 -16.81 -1.70
C ASN A 311 10.33 -16.37 -1.90
N ILE A 312 10.05 -15.38 -2.75
CA ILE A 312 8.70 -14.95 -3.11
C ILE A 312 7.91 -16.11 -3.74
N ARG A 313 8.51 -16.85 -4.69
CA ARG A 313 7.85 -18.02 -5.30
C ARG A 313 7.52 -19.09 -4.24
N GLU A 314 8.41 -19.34 -3.28
CA GLU A 314 8.14 -20.24 -2.14
C GLU A 314 7.03 -19.70 -1.24
N CYS A 315 6.98 -18.39 -1.00
CA CYS A 315 5.94 -17.72 -0.24
C CYS A 315 4.56 -17.97 -0.86
N HIS A 316 4.43 -17.76 -2.17
CA HIS A 316 3.17 -17.99 -2.91
C HIS A 316 2.73 -19.46 -2.94
N ILE A 317 3.67 -20.43 -2.86
CA ILE A 317 3.30 -21.84 -2.69
C ILE A 317 2.67 -22.07 -1.31
N ARG A 318 3.25 -21.50 -0.24
CA ARG A 318 2.72 -21.64 1.13
C ARG A 318 1.36 -20.98 1.26
N ASP A 319 1.25 -19.73 0.80
CA ASP A 319 -0.01 -18.99 0.85
C ASP A 319 -1.09 -19.65 -0.03
N GLY A 320 -0.73 -20.12 -1.23
CA GLY A 320 -1.63 -20.85 -2.10
C GLY A 320 -2.24 -22.11 -1.45
N ILE A 321 -1.45 -22.85 -0.66
CA ILE A 321 -1.94 -24.00 0.13
C ILE A 321 -2.94 -23.53 1.19
N ALA A 322 -2.64 -22.43 1.90
CA ALA A 322 -3.55 -21.89 2.91
C ALA A 322 -4.89 -21.46 2.31
N VAL A 323 -4.85 -20.72 1.19
CA VAL A 323 -6.06 -20.24 0.51
C VAL A 323 -6.87 -21.39 -0.10
N VAL A 324 -6.22 -22.41 -0.66
CA VAL A 324 -6.89 -23.64 -1.16
C VAL A 324 -7.63 -24.35 -0.01
N ARG A 325 -6.99 -24.53 1.14
CA ARG A 325 -7.61 -25.13 2.32
C ARG A 325 -8.76 -24.28 2.86
N PHE A 326 -8.61 -22.97 2.86
CA PHE A 326 -9.69 -22.04 3.21
C PHE A 326 -10.88 -22.21 2.26
N GLN A 327 -10.65 -22.27 0.95
CA GLN A 327 -11.73 -22.45 -0.03
C GLN A 327 -12.46 -23.77 0.16
N MET A 328 -11.74 -24.86 0.45
CA MET A 328 -12.35 -26.16 0.80
C MET A 328 -13.25 -26.06 2.05
N ASP A 329 -12.79 -25.36 3.09
CA ASP A 329 -13.58 -25.15 4.31
C ASP A 329 -14.82 -24.31 4.06
N LEU A 330 -14.71 -23.24 3.25
CA LEU A 330 -15.81 -22.38 2.84
C LEU A 330 -16.89 -23.18 2.10
N GLU A 331 -16.52 -23.91 1.05
CA GLU A 331 -17.43 -24.73 0.27
C GLU A 331 -18.14 -25.78 1.14
N LYS A 332 -17.40 -26.45 2.03
CA LYS A 332 -17.94 -27.41 2.97
C LYS A 332 -18.93 -26.77 3.94
N ALA A 333 -18.60 -25.62 4.51
CA ALA A 333 -19.47 -24.92 5.45
C ALA A 333 -20.79 -24.48 4.78
N LEU A 334 -20.71 -23.94 3.56
CA LEU A 334 -21.89 -23.57 2.77
C LEU A 334 -22.74 -24.79 2.39
N ALA A 335 -22.12 -25.90 1.99
CA ALA A 335 -22.83 -27.15 1.68
C ALA A 335 -23.53 -27.76 2.91
N GLU A 336 -22.96 -27.59 4.10
CA GLU A 336 -23.56 -28.02 5.38
C GLU A 336 -24.65 -27.03 5.87
N GLY A 337 -24.90 -25.93 5.16
CA GLY A 337 -25.89 -24.93 5.51
C GLY A 337 -25.52 -24.11 6.74
N LYS A 338 -24.22 -23.94 7.03
CA LYS A 338 -23.76 -23.09 8.13
C LYS A 338 -24.01 -21.63 7.80
N THR A 339 -24.49 -20.88 8.80
CA THR A 339 -24.54 -19.43 8.72
C THR A 339 -23.12 -18.89 8.92
N LEU A 340 -22.60 -18.17 7.94
CA LEU A 340 -21.30 -17.51 7.98
C LEU A 340 -21.51 -16.01 7.82
N THR A 341 -20.62 -15.23 8.43
CA THR A 341 -20.52 -13.79 8.28
C THR A 341 -19.20 -13.42 7.60
N GLU A 342 -19.07 -12.18 7.17
CA GLU A 342 -17.82 -11.68 6.58
C GLU A 342 -16.64 -11.78 7.58
N ILE A 343 -16.89 -11.58 8.88
CA ILE A 343 -15.86 -11.76 9.94
C ILE A 343 -15.47 -13.23 10.09
N ASP A 344 -16.40 -14.17 9.92
CA ASP A 344 -16.08 -15.60 9.95
C ASP A 344 -15.13 -15.98 8.81
N ILE A 345 -15.28 -15.35 7.64
CA ILE A 345 -14.41 -15.58 6.47
C ILE A 345 -12.96 -15.18 6.78
N ASP A 346 -12.74 -13.99 7.34
CA ASP A 346 -11.43 -13.54 7.79
C ASP A 346 -10.82 -14.53 8.81
N THR A 347 -11.59 -14.89 9.83
CA THR A 347 -11.16 -15.85 10.86
C THR A 347 -10.78 -17.22 10.28
N MET A 348 -11.55 -17.72 9.31
CA MET A 348 -11.28 -19.00 8.65
C MET A 348 -9.96 -18.94 7.86
N LEU A 349 -9.71 -17.85 7.17
CA LEU A 349 -8.51 -17.64 6.37
C LEU A 349 -7.26 -17.51 7.24
N GLN A 350 -7.29 -16.66 8.25
CA GLN A 350 -6.20 -16.49 9.22
C GLN A 350 -5.81 -17.82 9.89
N LYS A 351 -6.80 -18.64 10.23
CA LYS A 351 -6.55 -19.96 10.79
C LYS A 351 -5.73 -20.84 9.83
N ARG A 352 -6.04 -20.83 8.52
CA ARG A 352 -5.30 -21.64 7.54
C ARG A 352 -3.92 -21.11 7.25
N ARG A 353 -3.73 -19.79 7.26
CA ARG A 353 -2.41 -19.17 7.17
C ARG A 353 -1.55 -19.48 8.39
N ALA A 354 -2.13 -19.46 9.60
CA ALA A 354 -1.42 -19.80 10.83
C ALA A 354 -0.88 -21.25 10.88
N GLU A 355 -1.40 -22.15 10.02
CA GLU A 355 -0.88 -23.51 9.86
C GLU A 355 0.38 -23.56 8.96
N MET A 356 0.69 -22.46 8.22
CA MET A 356 1.80 -22.46 7.27
C MET A 356 3.12 -22.06 7.92
N PRO A 357 4.22 -22.74 7.53
CA PRO A 357 5.54 -22.37 8.03
C PRO A 357 5.90 -20.93 7.70
N GLY A 358 6.44 -20.21 8.66
CA GLY A 358 6.94 -18.85 8.46
C GLY A 358 5.88 -17.74 8.38
N TYR A 359 4.59 -18.06 8.37
CA TYR A 359 3.54 -17.05 8.50
C TYR A 359 3.60 -16.39 9.88
N PHE A 360 3.41 -15.06 9.94
CA PHE A 360 3.44 -14.35 11.21
C PHE A 360 2.35 -13.28 11.37
N GLU A 361 1.76 -12.76 10.28
CA GLU A 361 0.60 -11.88 10.28
C GLU A 361 0.01 -11.73 8.87
N ASP A 362 -1.16 -11.11 8.72
CA ASP A 362 -1.70 -10.75 7.42
C ASP A 362 -0.89 -9.57 6.83
N SER A 363 -0.86 -9.44 5.48
CA SER A 363 -0.18 -8.32 4.81
C SER A 363 -1.03 -7.05 4.78
N PHE A 364 -2.33 -7.19 5.00
CA PHE A 364 -3.32 -6.13 5.24
C PHE A 364 -4.58 -6.75 5.85
N SER A 365 -5.49 -5.91 6.37
CA SER A 365 -6.76 -6.40 6.92
C SER A 365 -7.61 -7.02 5.82
N THR A 366 -8.00 -8.27 5.96
CA THR A 366 -8.79 -9.00 4.96
C THR A 366 -10.06 -8.24 4.58
N ILE A 367 -10.28 -8.09 3.28
CA ILE A 367 -11.54 -7.57 2.72
C ILE A 367 -12.41 -8.76 2.37
N ALA A 368 -13.27 -9.19 3.28
CA ALA A 368 -14.30 -10.17 3.01
C ALA A 368 -15.61 -9.42 2.79
N ALA A 369 -16.08 -9.34 1.54
CA ALA A 369 -17.20 -8.49 1.18
C ALA A 369 -18.27 -9.28 0.41
N TYR A 370 -19.47 -9.37 0.99
CA TYR A 370 -20.58 -10.09 0.40
C TYR A 370 -21.58 -9.15 -0.29
N GLY A 371 -22.00 -9.51 -1.49
CA GLY A 371 -23.04 -8.79 -2.23
C GLY A 371 -22.67 -7.33 -2.48
N THR A 372 -23.51 -6.40 -2.03
CA THR A 372 -23.34 -4.96 -2.24
C THR A 372 -22.16 -4.36 -1.47
N ASN A 373 -21.68 -4.99 -0.39
CA ASN A 373 -20.50 -4.53 0.34
C ASN A 373 -19.24 -4.58 -0.55
N ALA A 374 -19.18 -5.54 -1.48
CA ALA A 374 -18.06 -5.68 -2.40
C ALA A 374 -17.93 -4.52 -3.41
N ALA A 375 -18.96 -3.68 -3.55
CA ALA A 375 -18.86 -2.45 -4.35
C ALA A 375 -18.00 -1.36 -3.69
N MET A 376 -17.69 -1.50 -2.39
CA MET A 376 -16.75 -0.66 -1.65
C MET A 376 -15.37 -1.31 -1.68
N MET A 377 -14.44 -0.77 -2.46
CA MET A 377 -13.13 -1.38 -2.75
C MET A 377 -12.29 -1.68 -1.50
N HIS A 378 -12.39 -0.85 -0.46
CA HIS A 378 -11.70 -0.96 0.82
C HIS A 378 -12.69 -1.23 1.96
N TYR A 379 -13.67 -2.11 1.72
CA TYR A 379 -14.63 -2.51 2.74
C TYR A 379 -13.95 -3.31 3.85
N HIS A 380 -14.28 -3.00 5.10
CA HIS A 380 -13.89 -3.80 6.26
C HIS A 380 -15.12 -4.15 7.09
N ALA A 381 -15.31 -5.44 7.31
CA ALA A 381 -16.33 -5.94 8.23
C ALA A 381 -15.81 -5.77 9.67
N GLU A 382 -16.51 -4.96 10.47
CA GLU A 382 -16.15 -4.70 11.87
C GLU A 382 -17.39 -4.56 12.74
N GLY A 383 -17.39 -5.22 13.90
CA GLY A 383 -18.46 -5.14 14.88
C GLY A 383 -19.84 -5.45 14.28
N ASP A 384 -20.77 -4.48 14.34
CA ASP A 384 -22.10 -4.60 13.78
C ASP A 384 -22.17 -4.30 12.27
N VAL A 385 -21.08 -3.81 11.66
CA VAL A 385 -20.95 -3.59 10.21
C VAL A 385 -20.41 -4.86 9.58
N ASN A 386 -21.30 -5.82 9.33
CA ASN A 386 -20.93 -7.17 8.95
C ASN A 386 -22.17 -7.89 8.38
N SER A 387 -22.05 -8.48 7.22
CA SER A 387 -23.16 -9.17 6.55
C SER A 387 -23.10 -10.68 6.77
N VAL A 388 -24.29 -11.29 6.85
CA VAL A 388 -24.45 -12.74 6.74
C VAL A 388 -24.35 -13.12 5.26
N ILE A 389 -23.60 -14.16 4.96
CA ILE A 389 -23.44 -14.70 3.61
C ILE A 389 -24.66 -15.57 3.28
N GLU A 390 -25.51 -15.06 2.41
CA GLU A 390 -26.68 -15.79 1.92
C GLU A 390 -26.28 -16.76 0.79
N PRO A 391 -27.00 -17.87 0.56
CA PRO A 391 -26.66 -18.86 -0.47
C PRO A 391 -27.03 -18.36 -1.89
N ARG A 392 -26.50 -17.19 -2.29
CA ARG A 392 -26.65 -16.57 -3.60
C ARG A 392 -25.55 -15.52 -3.86
N GLY A 393 -25.31 -15.22 -5.13
CA GLY A 393 -24.40 -14.15 -5.53
C GLY A 393 -22.94 -14.47 -5.29
N PHE A 394 -22.16 -13.41 -5.08
CA PHE A 394 -20.71 -13.48 -4.90
C PHE A 394 -20.26 -13.06 -3.49
N LEU A 395 -19.19 -13.70 -3.04
CA LEU A 395 -18.33 -13.27 -1.94
C LEU A 395 -16.96 -12.90 -2.53
N LEU A 396 -16.58 -11.63 -2.44
CA LEU A 396 -15.24 -11.15 -2.74
C LEU A 396 -14.37 -11.30 -1.50
N VAL A 397 -13.19 -11.92 -1.64
CA VAL A 397 -12.21 -12.05 -0.58
C VAL A 397 -10.86 -11.58 -1.11
N ASP A 398 -10.43 -10.41 -0.62
CA ASP A 398 -9.13 -9.82 -0.89
C ASP A 398 -8.28 -9.91 0.37
N ASN A 399 -7.09 -10.49 0.24
CA ASN A 399 -6.33 -10.95 1.38
C ASN A 399 -4.86 -11.22 1.02
N GLY A 400 -3.98 -11.17 2.01
CA GLY A 400 -2.59 -11.49 1.84
C GLY A 400 -1.93 -11.88 3.16
N GLY A 401 -0.72 -12.42 3.11
CA GLY A 401 0.04 -12.84 4.29
C GLY A 401 1.49 -12.39 4.28
N GLN A 402 2.01 -12.09 5.46
CA GLN A 402 3.42 -11.86 5.71
C GLN A 402 4.08 -13.19 6.15
N TYR A 403 5.14 -13.57 5.46
CA TYR A 403 5.91 -14.79 5.71
C TYR A 403 7.40 -14.45 5.87
N ASP A 404 8.15 -15.38 6.46
CA ASP A 404 9.61 -15.30 6.57
C ASP A 404 10.35 -15.31 5.21
N CYS A 405 9.61 -15.48 4.12
CA CYS A 405 10.12 -15.57 2.75
C CYS A 405 9.42 -14.65 1.74
N GLY A 406 8.50 -13.78 2.16
CA GLY A 406 7.83 -12.83 1.27
C GLY A 406 6.53 -12.29 1.83
N THR A 407 5.89 -11.45 1.03
CA THR A 407 4.57 -10.87 1.24
C THR A 407 3.68 -11.31 0.10
N THR A 408 2.40 -11.60 0.35
CA THR A 408 1.43 -11.98 -0.69
C THR A 408 0.24 -11.04 -0.72
N ASP A 409 -0.37 -10.97 -1.90
CA ASP A 409 -1.58 -10.23 -2.20
C ASP A 409 -2.42 -11.01 -3.20
N ILE A 410 -3.71 -11.22 -2.90
CA ILE A 410 -4.62 -11.99 -3.75
C ILE A 410 -6.07 -11.65 -3.52
N THR A 411 -6.82 -11.44 -4.60
CA THR A 411 -8.28 -11.43 -4.56
C THR A 411 -8.88 -12.61 -5.33
N ARG A 412 -9.91 -13.21 -4.72
CA ARG A 412 -10.83 -14.13 -5.40
C ARG A 412 -12.27 -13.71 -5.14
N THR A 413 -13.08 -13.79 -6.18
CA THR A 413 -14.55 -13.63 -6.09
C THR A 413 -15.19 -15.00 -6.23
N TYR A 414 -15.74 -15.50 -5.13
CA TYR A 414 -16.31 -16.84 -5.03
C TYR A 414 -17.82 -16.83 -5.27
N PRO A 415 -18.38 -17.69 -6.18
CA PRO A 415 -19.82 -17.89 -6.25
C PRO A 415 -20.28 -18.66 -5.00
N VAL A 416 -21.20 -18.10 -4.23
CA VAL A 416 -21.75 -18.74 -3.03
C VAL A 416 -23.18 -19.24 -3.22
N GLY A 417 -23.66 -19.23 -4.47
CA GLY A 417 -24.98 -19.75 -4.86
C GLY A 417 -25.37 -19.28 -6.27
N PRO A 418 -26.67 -19.31 -6.61
CA PRO A 418 -27.14 -18.88 -7.93
C PRO A 418 -26.77 -17.43 -8.24
N LEU A 419 -26.33 -17.21 -9.49
CA LEU A 419 -25.90 -15.90 -10.02
C LEU A 419 -26.93 -15.38 -11.04
N THR A 420 -27.07 -14.08 -11.10
CA THR A 420 -27.77 -13.37 -12.18
C THR A 420 -26.95 -13.35 -13.45
N ASP A 421 -27.60 -13.05 -14.59
CA ASP A 421 -26.90 -12.89 -15.87
C ASP A 421 -25.90 -11.72 -15.84
N ASN A 422 -26.19 -10.64 -15.12
CA ASN A 422 -25.28 -9.51 -14.97
C ASN A 422 -24.04 -9.88 -14.16
N GLU A 423 -24.21 -10.56 -13.02
CA GLU A 423 -23.10 -11.05 -12.20
C GLU A 423 -22.14 -11.93 -13.03
N ARG A 424 -22.69 -12.86 -13.84
CA ARG A 424 -21.89 -13.71 -14.73
C ARG A 424 -21.16 -12.90 -15.81
N ARG A 425 -21.81 -11.90 -16.43
CA ARG A 425 -21.16 -11.03 -17.42
C ARG A 425 -20.03 -10.21 -16.80
N TYR A 426 -20.28 -9.56 -15.67
CA TYR A 426 -19.27 -8.76 -14.99
C TYR A 426 -18.08 -9.61 -14.56
N TYR A 427 -18.32 -10.80 -14.02
CA TYR A 427 -17.25 -11.73 -13.68
C TYR A 427 -16.41 -12.12 -14.92
N THR A 428 -17.08 -12.42 -16.03
CA THR A 428 -16.39 -12.79 -17.28
C THR A 428 -15.56 -11.63 -17.84
N TRP A 429 -16.06 -10.40 -17.79
CA TRP A 429 -15.32 -9.23 -18.25
C TRP A 429 -14.12 -8.90 -17.37
N VAL A 430 -14.24 -9.06 -16.06
CA VAL A 430 -13.11 -8.92 -15.12
C VAL A 430 -12.08 -10.00 -15.37
N LEU A 431 -12.51 -11.24 -15.59
CA LEU A 431 -11.60 -12.36 -15.95
C LEU A 431 -10.87 -12.10 -17.28
N GLN A 432 -11.55 -11.58 -18.29
CA GLN A 432 -10.91 -11.20 -19.57
C GLN A 432 -9.84 -10.12 -19.33
N SER A 433 -10.15 -9.10 -18.51
CA SER A 433 -9.22 -8.03 -18.13
C SER A 433 -7.98 -8.57 -17.45
N HIS A 434 -8.15 -9.43 -16.45
CA HIS A 434 -7.05 -10.10 -15.75
C HIS A 434 -6.20 -10.95 -16.71
N ILE A 435 -6.82 -11.81 -17.52
CA ILE A 435 -6.08 -12.67 -18.45
C ILE A 435 -5.32 -11.85 -19.50
N ASP A 436 -5.93 -10.81 -20.07
CA ASP A 436 -5.28 -10.01 -21.11
C ASP A 436 -4.09 -9.23 -20.59
N MET A 437 -4.12 -8.80 -19.31
CA MET A 437 -2.98 -8.22 -18.63
C MET A 437 -1.90 -9.28 -18.32
N ALA A 438 -2.28 -10.38 -17.69
CA ALA A 438 -1.33 -11.41 -17.24
C ALA A 438 -0.57 -12.08 -18.42
N ARG A 439 -1.17 -12.16 -19.61
CA ARG A 439 -0.54 -12.71 -20.83
C ARG A 439 0.15 -11.69 -21.72
N ALA A 440 0.24 -10.42 -21.28
CA ALA A 440 0.85 -9.38 -22.09
C ALA A 440 2.32 -9.67 -22.38
N VAL A 441 2.72 -9.48 -23.63
CA VAL A 441 4.11 -9.49 -24.09
C VAL A 441 4.41 -8.10 -24.65
N PHE A 442 5.49 -7.48 -24.18
CA PHE A 442 5.77 -6.08 -24.45
C PHE A 442 7.27 -5.80 -24.55
N LEU A 443 7.62 -4.65 -25.11
CA LEU A 443 9.02 -4.20 -25.21
C LEU A 443 9.53 -3.57 -23.92
N ASP A 444 10.80 -3.68 -23.63
CA ASP A 444 11.50 -3.27 -22.42
C ASP A 444 11.49 -1.75 -22.11
N TYR A 445 10.84 -0.96 -22.95
CA TYR A 445 10.56 0.47 -22.72
C TYR A 445 9.10 0.76 -22.37
N CYS A 446 8.24 -0.27 -22.23
CA CYS A 446 6.85 -0.07 -21.88
C CYS A 446 6.69 0.37 -20.42
N THR A 447 5.79 1.33 -20.21
CA THR A 447 5.48 1.91 -18.92
C THR A 447 4.21 1.29 -18.32
N GLY A 448 4.03 1.43 -17.02
CA GLY A 448 2.80 1.02 -16.34
C GLY A 448 1.55 1.65 -16.95
N PHE A 449 1.63 2.90 -17.44
CA PHE A 449 0.55 3.55 -18.19
C PHE A 449 0.15 2.79 -19.46
N ALA A 450 1.12 2.32 -20.25
CA ALA A 450 0.84 1.59 -21.48
C ALA A 450 0.25 0.21 -21.18
N LEU A 451 0.77 -0.47 -20.17
CA LEU A 451 0.36 -1.82 -19.79
C LEU A 451 -1.04 -1.86 -19.15
N ASP A 452 -1.40 -0.87 -18.33
CA ASP A 452 -2.73 -0.74 -17.72
C ASP A 452 -3.88 -0.84 -18.75
N THR A 453 -3.60 -0.45 -19.99
CA THR A 453 -4.59 -0.53 -21.09
C THR A 453 -4.98 -1.96 -21.45
N PHE A 454 -4.10 -2.96 -21.25
CA PHE A 454 -4.44 -4.36 -21.49
C PHE A 454 -5.55 -4.85 -20.57
N ALA A 455 -5.50 -4.47 -19.30
CA ALA A 455 -6.55 -4.79 -18.34
C ALA A 455 -7.83 -3.97 -18.56
N ARG A 456 -7.71 -2.67 -18.89
CA ARG A 456 -8.90 -1.82 -19.07
C ARG A 456 -9.63 -2.08 -20.37
N GLY A 457 -8.95 -2.54 -21.41
CA GLY A 457 -9.51 -2.76 -22.73
C GLY A 457 -10.81 -3.60 -22.74
N PRO A 458 -10.84 -4.80 -22.13
CA PRO A 458 -12.03 -5.63 -22.07
C PRO A 458 -13.23 -4.94 -21.40
N VAL A 459 -13.07 -4.31 -20.24
CA VAL A 459 -14.19 -3.62 -19.54
C VAL A 459 -14.62 -2.35 -20.30
N TRP A 460 -13.68 -1.60 -20.89
CA TRP A 460 -14.00 -0.41 -21.70
C TRP A 460 -14.79 -0.73 -22.97
N ALA A 461 -14.58 -1.92 -23.55
CA ALA A 461 -15.39 -2.39 -24.69
C ALA A 461 -16.89 -2.42 -24.37
N HIS A 462 -17.23 -2.60 -23.08
CA HIS A 462 -18.61 -2.57 -22.56
C HIS A 462 -19.01 -1.22 -21.96
N LYS A 463 -18.15 -0.17 -22.05
CA LYS A 463 -18.35 1.17 -21.44
C LYS A 463 -18.43 1.13 -19.91
N VAL A 464 -17.80 0.14 -19.30
CA VAL A 464 -17.62 0.00 -17.86
C VAL A 464 -16.19 0.42 -17.52
N ASN A 465 -15.97 0.95 -16.32
CA ASN A 465 -14.66 1.38 -15.85
C ASN A 465 -14.57 1.21 -14.34
N TYR A 466 -13.37 0.93 -13.85
CA TYR A 466 -13.03 0.99 -12.43
C TYR A 466 -12.12 2.19 -12.15
N ARG A 467 -12.29 2.81 -10.96
CA ARG A 467 -11.64 4.08 -10.61
C ARG A 467 -10.34 3.92 -9.82
N CYS A 468 -9.97 2.69 -9.47
CA CYS A 468 -8.68 2.35 -8.84
C CYS A 468 -7.58 2.09 -9.87
N GLY A 469 -6.34 1.87 -9.41
CA GLY A 469 -5.29 1.27 -10.21
C GLY A 469 -5.65 -0.16 -10.61
N THR A 470 -4.98 -0.68 -11.63
CA THR A 470 -5.07 -2.11 -12.00
C THR A 470 -4.07 -2.94 -11.22
N GLY A 471 -3.07 -2.31 -10.60
CA GLY A 471 -2.09 -3.02 -9.80
C GLY A 471 -0.94 -2.15 -9.32
N HIS A 472 -0.20 -2.68 -8.37
CA HIS A 472 0.94 -2.07 -7.68
C HIS A 472 2.05 -3.09 -7.46
N GLY A 473 3.28 -2.64 -7.19
CA GLY A 473 4.33 -3.53 -6.73
C GLY A 473 4.07 -4.05 -5.32
N VAL A 474 4.66 -5.17 -4.98
CA VAL A 474 4.59 -5.78 -3.64
C VAL A 474 5.98 -5.83 -3.02
N GLY A 475 6.09 -5.49 -1.74
CA GLY A 475 7.35 -5.46 -1.02
C GLY A 475 7.82 -6.88 -0.63
N PHE A 476 9.13 -7.04 -0.41
CA PHE A 476 9.70 -8.30 0.09
C PHE A 476 9.78 -8.28 1.62
N ILE A 477 8.90 -9.02 2.30
CA ILE A 477 8.70 -8.96 3.76
C ILE A 477 8.59 -7.49 4.18
N SER A 478 7.60 -6.77 3.60
CA SER A 478 7.46 -5.33 3.69
C SER A 478 6.00 -4.92 3.48
N GLY A 479 5.73 -3.65 3.17
CA GLY A 479 4.40 -3.20 2.81
C GLY A 479 3.85 -3.94 1.58
N VAL A 480 2.56 -4.24 1.59
CA VAL A 480 1.88 -4.84 0.45
C VAL A 480 1.94 -3.92 -0.76
N HIS A 481 1.73 -2.62 -0.56
CA HIS A 481 1.93 -1.60 -1.59
C HIS A 481 3.39 -1.17 -1.65
N GLU A 482 4.05 -1.39 -2.78
CA GLU A 482 5.43 -0.97 -3.02
C GLU A 482 5.58 -0.34 -4.41
N GLY A 483 6.12 0.88 -4.47
CA GLY A 483 6.50 1.50 -5.73
C GLY A 483 7.94 1.12 -6.17
N PRO A 484 8.42 1.67 -7.31
CA PRO A 484 7.79 2.76 -8.08
C PRO A 484 6.81 2.30 -9.17
N GLN A 485 6.83 1.00 -9.56
CA GLN A 485 5.96 0.46 -10.61
C GLN A 485 4.50 0.33 -10.14
N SER A 486 3.59 0.62 -11.03
CA SER A 486 2.17 0.35 -10.86
C SER A 486 1.47 0.33 -12.22
N LEU A 487 0.36 -0.38 -12.32
CA LEU A 487 -0.54 -0.37 -13.47
C LEU A 487 -1.61 0.69 -13.24
N ARG A 488 -1.37 1.89 -13.75
CA ARG A 488 -2.26 3.06 -13.59
C ARG A 488 -2.18 3.98 -14.81
N PRO A 489 -3.26 4.74 -15.11
CA PRO A 489 -3.31 5.65 -16.27
C PRO A 489 -2.26 6.78 -16.28
N ASN A 490 -1.44 6.93 -15.28
CA ASN A 490 -0.45 8.01 -15.18
C ASN A 490 0.92 7.57 -14.65
N ASN A 491 1.21 6.26 -14.60
CA ASN A 491 2.50 5.76 -14.13
C ASN A 491 3.52 5.70 -15.28
N PRO A 492 4.60 6.51 -15.27
CA PRO A 492 5.60 6.55 -16.34
C PRO A 492 6.75 5.55 -16.12
N ILE A 493 6.70 4.73 -15.08
CA ILE A 493 7.79 3.79 -14.76
C ILE A 493 7.85 2.68 -15.79
N ILE A 494 9.05 2.45 -16.32
CA ILE A 494 9.35 1.39 -17.25
C ILE A 494 9.54 0.08 -16.48
N PHE A 495 8.85 -0.96 -16.91
CA PHE A 495 8.97 -2.29 -16.32
C PHE A 495 10.32 -2.93 -16.63
N LYS A 496 10.84 -3.69 -15.67
CA LYS A 496 12.11 -4.43 -15.77
C LYS A 496 11.93 -5.85 -15.23
N PRO A 497 12.71 -6.83 -15.73
CA PRO A 497 12.74 -8.17 -15.15
C PRO A 497 13.04 -8.12 -13.64
N GLY A 498 12.36 -8.93 -12.86
CA GLY A 498 12.44 -8.96 -11.40
C GLY A 498 11.53 -7.99 -10.67
N MET A 499 10.78 -7.13 -11.36
CA MET A 499 9.68 -6.38 -10.75
C MET A 499 8.49 -7.31 -10.51
N THR A 500 7.86 -7.21 -9.33
CA THR A 500 6.57 -7.84 -9.03
C THR A 500 5.45 -6.82 -9.15
N ILE A 501 4.26 -7.27 -9.51
CA ILE A 501 3.10 -6.40 -9.75
C ILE A 501 1.80 -7.17 -9.50
N THR A 502 0.83 -6.57 -8.82
CA THR A 502 -0.53 -7.10 -8.79
C THR A 502 -1.25 -6.81 -10.12
N ASP A 503 -2.18 -7.68 -10.48
CA ASP A 503 -3.07 -7.57 -11.63
C ASP A 503 -4.49 -7.82 -11.11
N GLU A 504 -5.17 -6.73 -10.70
CA GLU A 504 -6.39 -6.71 -9.89
C GLU A 504 -7.53 -5.88 -10.53
N PRO A 505 -7.85 -6.07 -11.80
CA PRO A 505 -8.98 -5.39 -12.41
C PRO A 505 -10.28 -5.76 -11.69
N GLY A 506 -11.24 -4.83 -11.68
CA GLY A 506 -12.53 -5.07 -11.03
C GLY A 506 -13.69 -4.33 -11.68
N ILE A 507 -14.90 -4.67 -11.26
CA ILE A 507 -16.15 -3.96 -11.54
C ILE A 507 -16.87 -3.77 -10.21
N TYR A 508 -17.29 -2.53 -9.93
CA TYR A 508 -17.87 -2.11 -8.65
C TYR A 508 -19.14 -1.30 -8.93
N GLU A 509 -20.28 -1.98 -8.93
CA GLU A 509 -21.59 -1.36 -9.16
C GLU A 509 -22.30 -1.13 -7.82
N THR A 510 -22.51 0.13 -7.49
CA THR A 510 -23.13 0.54 -6.22
C THR A 510 -24.50 -0.11 -6.06
N ASP A 511 -24.77 -0.65 -4.87
CA ASP A 511 -26.01 -1.37 -4.52
C ASP A 511 -26.27 -2.64 -5.35
N GLU A 512 -25.31 -3.11 -6.15
CA GLU A 512 -25.45 -4.32 -6.97
C GLU A 512 -24.37 -5.35 -6.62
N VAL A 513 -23.11 -5.13 -7.02
CA VAL A 513 -22.05 -6.13 -6.90
C VAL A 513 -20.66 -5.51 -6.98
N GLY A 514 -19.67 -6.10 -6.32
CA GLY A 514 -18.25 -5.90 -6.56
C GLY A 514 -17.58 -7.22 -6.96
N ILE A 515 -16.74 -7.16 -7.97
CA ILE A 515 -15.96 -8.29 -8.49
C ILE A 515 -14.54 -7.84 -8.73
N ARG A 516 -13.56 -8.54 -8.14
CA ARG A 516 -12.12 -8.39 -8.39
C ARG A 516 -11.53 -9.79 -8.55
N ILE A 517 -10.65 -9.96 -9.52
CA ILE A 517 -9.82 -11.16 -9.70
C ILE A 517 -8.39 -10.68 -9.76
N GLU A 518 -7.56 -11.22 -8.90
CA GLU A 518 -6.20 -10.76 -8.72
C GLU A 518 -5.19 -11.88 -8.63
N ASN A 519 -4.07 -11.68 -9.30
CA ASN A 519 -2.82 -12.40 -9.07
C ASN A 519 -1.67 -11.40 -8.91
N GLU A 520 -0.70 -11.74 -8.10
CA GLU A 520 0.64 -11.16 -8.18
C GLU A 520 1.43 -11.82 -9.31
N LEU A 521 2.11 -10.99 -10.11
CA LEU A 521 2.87 -11.38 -11.29
C LEU A 521 4.34 -10.96 -11.15
N GLU A 522 5.25 -11.76 -11.69
CA GLU A 522 6.67 -11.42 -11.88
C GLU A 522 6.89 -10.96 -13.32
N CYS A 523 7.53 -9.81 -13.52
CA CYS A 523 8.00 -9.39 -14.84
C CYS A 523 9.24 -10.20 -15.23
N VAL A 524 9.17 -10.90 -16.35
CA VAL A 524 10.18 -11.85 -16.81
C VAL A 524 10.77 -11.45 -18.16
N ASP A 525 12.03 -11.84 -18.39
CA ASP A 525 12.70 -11.72 -19.67
C ASP A 525 12.21 -12.76 -20.67
N MET A 526 11.76 -12.30 -21.85
CA MET A 526 11.27 -13.13 -22.95
C MET A 526 12.28 -13.21 -24.12
N GLY A 527 13.47 -12.64 -23.95
CA GLY A 527 14.54 -12.62 -24.95
C GLY A 527 14.47 -11.48 -25.95
N GLU A 528 15.40 -11.47 -26.89
CA GLU A 528 15.60 -10.40 -27.89
C GLU A 528 15.44 -10.91 -29.32
N ASN A 529 14.93 -10.06 -30.19
CA ASN A 529 14.89 -10.28 -31.63
C ASN A 529 15.14 -8.97 -32.39
N GLN A 530 14.97 -8.97 -33.72
CA GLN A 530 15.22 -7.79 -34.58
C GLN A 530 14.33 -6.57 -34.25
N TYR A 531 13.30 -6.72 -33.45
CA TYR A 531 12.38 -5.64 -33.05
C TYR A 531 12.71 -5.07 -31.68
N GLY A 532 13.53 -5.72 -30.88
CA GLY A 532 13.97 -5.29 -29.56
C GLY A 532 13.95 -6.40 -28.52
N HIS A 533 14.08 -6.00 -27.26
CA HIS A 533 14.06 -6.87 -26.09
C HIS A 533 12.61 -6.98 -25.55
N TRP A 534 12.17 -8.20 -25.36
CA TRP A 534 10.79 -8.50 -24.98
C TRP A 534 10.68 -8.94 -23.54
N LEU A 535 9.64 -8.47 -22.88
CA LEU A 535 9.27 -8.82 -21.52
C LEU A 535 7.86 -9.42 -21.51
N GLY A 536 7.53 -10.12 -20.44
CA GLY A 536 6.21 -10.65 -20.18
C GLY A 536 5.98 -10.83 -18.69
N PHE A 537 4.90 -11.53 -18.34
CA PHE A 537 4.57 -11.80 -16.94
C PHE A 537 4.45 -13.30 -16.68
N ALA A 538 4.92 -13.72 -15.49
CA ALA A 538 4.72 -15.06 -14.96
C ALA A 538 3.90 -14.96 -13.66
N PRO A 539 2.81 -15.74 -13.50
CA PRO A 539 2.02 -15.73 -12.27
C PRO A 539 2.83 -16.22 -11.08
N LEU A 540 2.83 -15.45 -9.99
CA LEU A 540 3.34 -15.83 -8.67
C LEU A 540 2.22 -16.45 -7.84
N THR A 541 1.02 -15.90 -7.87
CA THR A 541 -0.16 -16.40 -7.16
C THR A 541 -0.59 -17.76 -7.67
N LEU A 542 -0.76 -18.71 -6.77
CA LEU A 542 -1.06 -20.11 -7.07
C LEU A 542 -2.39 -20.54 -6.41
N VAL A 543 -3.51 -19.99 -6.88
CA VAL A 543 -4.87 -20.31 -6.40
C VAL A 543 -5.82 -20.42 -7.58
N PRO A 544 -6.68 -21.45 -7.65
CA PRO A 544 -7.64 -21.57 -8.76
C PRO A 544 -8.55 -20.34 -8.88
N ILE A 545 -8.88 -19.98 -10.12
CA ILE A 545 -9.91 -18.99 -10.44
C ILE A 545 -11.21 -19.75 -10.70
N ALA A 546 -12.32 -19.32 -10.06
CA ALA A 546 -13.60 -19.97 -10.23
C ALA A 546 -14.07 -19.93 -11.69
N THR A 547 -14.42 -21.08 -12.24
CA THR A 547 -14.87 -21.22 -13.64
C THR A 547 -16.37 -21.34 -13.79
N GLU A 548 -17.10 -21.60 -12.70
CA GLU A 548 -18.56 -21.75 -12.68
C GLU A 548 -19.32 -20.48 -13.14
N PRO A 549 -18.85 -19.25 -12.83
CA PRO A 549 -19.49 -18.04 -13.29
C PRO A 549 -19.24 -17.70 -14.77
N VAL A 550 -18.22 -18.30 -15.38
CA VAL A 550 -17.68 -17.88 -16.68
C VAL A 550 -18.64 -18.17 -17.83
N LEU A 551 -18.88 -17.15 -18.66
CA LEU A 551 -19.55 -17.28 -19.95
C LEU A 551 -18.49 -17.69 -21.01
N VAL A 552 -18.22 -18.98 -21.11
CA VAL A 552 -17.11 -19.54 -21.91
C VAL A 552 -17.15 -19.08 -23.37
N ASP A 553 -18.36 -18.90 -23.94
CA ASP A 553 -18.55 -18.45 -25.32
C ASP A 553 -18.09 -16.98 -25.55
N GLU A 554 -17.95 -16.17 -24.48
CA GLU A 554 -17.43 -14.80 -24.54
C GLU A 554 -15.89 -14.74 -24.47
N LEU A 555 -15.22 -15.83 -24.05
CA LEU A 555 -13.77 -15.90 -24.02
C LEU A 555 -13.19 -16.19 -25.42
N SER A 556 -12.07 -15.56 -25.74
CA SER A 556 -11.25 -15.98 -26.88
C SER A 556 -10.56 -17.32 -26.62
N ARG A 557 -10.11 -17.99 -27.68
CA ARG A 557 -9.35 -19.24 -27.55
C ARG A 557 -8.07 -19.02 -26.73
N ASP A 558 -7.39 -17.90 -26.92
CA ASP A 558 -6.15 -17.59 -26.19
C ASP A 558 -6.41 -17.39 -24.70
N GLN A 559 -7.52 -16.74 -24.33
CA GLN A 559 -7.93 -16.59 -22.94
C GLN A 559 -8.26 -17.94 -22.29
N ILE A 560 -8.97 -18.82 -23.01
CA ILE A 560 -9.25 -20.19 -22.54
C ILE A 560 -7.95 -20.99 -22.35
N ASN A 561 -7.04 -20.94 -23.32
CA ASN A 561 -5.75 -21.62 -23.22
C ASN A 561 -4.95 -21.10 -22.02
N TRP A 562 -4.83 -19.78 -21.86
CA TRP A 562 -4.11 -19.19 -20.73
C TRP A 562 -4.68 -19.65 -19.38
N LEU A 563 -6.02 -19.64 -19.22
CA LEU A 563 -6.67 -20.07 -17.97
C LEU A 563 -6.41 -21.55 -17.68
N ASN A 564 -6.49 -22.39 -18.70
CA ASN A 564 -6.20 -23.82 -18.56
C ASN A 564 -4.74 -24.09 -18.22
N ASP A 565 -3.80 -23.38 -18.85
CA ASP A 565 -2.36 -23.46 -18.54
C ASP A 565 -2.05 -22.97 -17.13
N TYR A 566 -2.68 -21.86 -16.71
CA TYR A 566 -2.58 -21.36 -15.35
C TYR A 566 -3.08 -22.38 -14.30
N HIS A 567 -4.25 -22.98 -14.52
CA HIS A 567 -4.79 -24.01 -13.63
C HIS A 567 -3.91 -25.27 -13.61
N ALA A 568 -3.35 -25.68 -14.74
CA ALA A 568 -2.41 -26.79 -14.80
C ALA A 568 -1.14 -26.49 -13.98
N HIS A 569 -0.62 -25.25 -14.07
CA HIS A 569 0.52 -24.80 -13.29
C HIS A 569 0.21 -24.76 -11.78
N VAL A 570 -0.96 -24.23 -11.38
CA VAL A 570 -1.41 -24.25 -9.97
C VAL A 570 -1.42 -25.68 -9.42
N TYR A 571 -2.01 -26.62 -10.17
CA TYR A 571 -2.05 -28.02 -9.74
C TYR A 571 -0.65 -28.64 -9.64
N GLU A 572 0.22 -28.41 -10.63
CA GLU A 572 1.60 -28.90 -10.62
C GLU A 572 2.39 -28.42 -9.39
N MET A 573 2.28 -27.13 -9.06
CA MET A 573 3.07 -26.54 -8.00
C MET A 573 2.57 -26.90 -6.60
N LEU A 574 1.26 -26.97 -6.39
CA LEU A 574 0.69 -27.19 -5.06
C LEU A 574 0.49 -28.68 -4.72
N SER A 575 0.12 -29.53 -5.69
CA SER A 575 -0.23 -30.93 -5.42
C SER A 575 0.84 -31.74 -4.70
N PRO A 576 2.17 -31.53 -4.89
CA PRO A 576 3.19 -32.28 -4.13
C PRO A 576 3.15 -32.07 -2.63
N ARG A 577 2.53 -30.97 -2.15
CA ARG A 577 2.49 -30.57 -0.74
C ARG A 577 1.11 -30.72 -0.10
N LEU A 578 0.11 -31.20 -0.84
CA LEU A 578 -1.26 -31.39 -0.39
C LEU A 578 -1.52 -32.85 0.03
N HIS A 579 -2.52 -33.05 0.88
CA HIS A 579 -3.06 -34.36 1.20
C HIS A 579 -3.89 -34.91 0.02
N GLU A 580 -4.17 -36.22 0.01
CA GLU A 580 -4.81 -36.87 -1.15
C GLU A 580 -6.22 -36.34 -1.45
N ASP A 581 -7.00 -36.05 -0.43
CA ASP A 581 -8.34 -35.43 -0.56
C ASP A 581 -8.26 -33.99 -1.09
N GLU A 582 -7.27 -33.21 -0.62
CA GLU A 582 -6.99 -31.86 -1.11
C GLU A 582 -6.56 -31.88 -2.60
N LYS A 583 -5.74 -32.86 -3.01
CA LYS A 583 -5.34 -33.05 -4.41
C LYS A 583 -6.53 -33.34 -5.31
N VAL A 584 -7.45 -34.20 -4.86
CA VAL A 584 -8.66 -34.51 -5.61
C VAL A 584 -9.51 -33.27 -5.83
N TRP A 585 -9.74 -32.49 -4.76
CA TRP A 585 -10.47 -31.25 -4.84
C TRP A 585 -9.78 -30.22 -5.76
N LEU A 586 -8.46 -30.01 -5.59
CA LEU A 586 -7.69 -29.06 -6.40
C LEU A 586 -7.73 -29.45 -7.88
N LYS A 587 -7.63 -30.76 -8.18
CA LYS A 587 -7.72 -31.25 -9.56
C LYS A 587 -9.07 -30.96 -10.22
N GLU A 588 -10.15 -31.05 -9.45
CA GLU A 588 -11.48 -30.67 -9.91
C GLU A 588 -11.58 -29.17 -10.20
N LYS A 589 -11.08 -28.31 -9.29
CA LYS A 589 -11.08 -26.86 -9.47
C LYS A 589 -10.18 -26.37 -10.59
N CYS A 590 -9.12 -27.12 -10.88
CA CYS A 590 -8.20 -26.87 -12.00
C CYS A 590 -8.59 -27.61 -13.28
N ALA A 591 -9.79 -28.17 -13.35
CA ALA A 591 -10.23 -28.86 -14.57
C ALA A 591 -10.32 -27.89 -15.76
N PRO A 592 -9.80 -28.30 -16.96
CA PRO A 592 -9.81 -27.42 -18.11
C PRO A 592 -11.22 -27.11 -18.58
N ILE A 593 -11.45 -25.83 -18.92
CA ILE A 593 -12.67 -25.41 -19.60
C ILE A 593 -12.48 -25.45 -21.12
N GLY A 594 -13.56 -25.58 -21.86
CA GLY A 594 -13.54 -25.62 -23.33
C GLY A 594 -14.86 -25.18 -23.92
N ARG A 595 -14.84 -24.83 -25.21
CA ARG A 595 -16.04 -24.62 -26.01
C ARG A 595 -16.58 -25.96 -26.54
#